data_9691a28dc22469d43c2453fc0787dcb9
#
_entry.id   9691a28dc22469d43c2453fc0787dcb9
#
_cell.length_a   1.000
_cell.length_b   1.000
_cell.length_c   1.000
_cell.angle_alpha   90.00
_cell.angle_beta   90.00
_cell.angle_gamma   90.00
#
_symmetry.space_group_name_H-M   'P 1'
#
loop_
_entity.id
_entity.type
_entity.pdbx_description
1 polymer ?
#
loop_
_entity_poly.entity_id
_entity_poly.type
_entity_poly.pdbx_seq_one_letter_code
_entity_poly.pdbx_strand_id
1 'polypeptide(L)'
;ARSRGLGDVYKRQGKGGAEVDKLKNELKKITGKDIQINIFEIKRPEIDAKLIGDSIAQQLRARISHRRAMKQAIASAMRVGAKGIKVKVSGRIGGAEMARSEQYKEGRTPLHTIRADIDYAICESLTIYGKIGVKVWVYKGEVVGKRSLSLNVGSKNTFKA
;
A
#
# COMPACT_ATOMS: atom_id res chain seq x y z
N ALA A 1 -26.81 6.02 -4.15
CA ALA A 1 -25.38 5.85 -3.76
C ALA A 1 -24.76 4.75 -4.61
N ARG A 2 -23.99 5.12 -5.61
CA ARG A 2 -23.21 4.16 -6.42
C ARG A 2 -22.11 3.59 -5.54
N SER A 3 -22.24 2.31 -5.21
CA SER A 3 -21.21 1.53 -4.50
C SER A 3 -19.96 1.44 -5.38
N ARG A 4 -18.95 2.27 -5.12
CA ARG A 4 -17.66 2.27 -5.85
C ARG A 4 -16.89 0.95 -5.68
N GLY A 5 -17.21 0.14 -4.68
CA GLY A 5 -16.48 -1.07 -4.36
C GLY A 5 -16.80 -2.29 -5.21
N LEU A 6 -18.05 -2.49 -5.59
CA LEU A 6 -18.47 -3.66 -6.37
C LEU A 6 -17.94 -3.67 -7.81
N GLY A 7 -17.72 -2.50 -8.40
CA GLY A 7 -17.24 -2.37 -9.78
C GLY A 7 -15.77 -2.79 -9.96
N ASP A 8 -14.92 -2.59 -8.94
CA ASP A 8 -13.49 -2.91 -9.04
C ASP A 8 -13.19 -4.39 -8.79
N VAL A 9 -13.95 -5.03 -7.89
CA VAL A 9 -13.86 -6.49 -7.71
C VAL A 9 -14.32 -7.20 -8.97
N TYR A 10 -15.42 -6.75 -9.57
CA TYR A 10 -15.94 -7.29 -10.82
C TYR A 10 -14.97 -7.12 -12.00
N LYS A 11 -14.29 -5.97 -12.11
CA LYS A 11 -13.27 -5.73 -13.14
C LYS A 11 -12.07 -6.67 -13.01
N ARG A 12 -11.61 -6.94 -11.77
CA ARG A 12 -10.49 -7.84 -11.51
C ARG A 12 -10.85 -9.32 -11.67
N GLN A 13 -12.09 -9.68 -11.40
CA GLN A 13 -12.61 -11.03 -11.67
C GLN A 13 -12.79 -11.30 -13.18
N GLY A 14 -12.89 -10.22 -13.99
CA GLY A 14 -13.22 -10.33 -15.41
C GLY A 14 -14.68 -10.72 -15.63
N LYS A 15 -15.13 -10.70 -16.86
CA LYS A 15 -16.47 -11.18 -17.22
C LYS A 15 -16.54 -12.69 -16.98
N GLY A 16 -17.30 -13.12 -15.95
CA GLY A 16 -17.49 -14.52 -15.63
C GLY A 16 -16.27 -15.27 -15.05
N GLY A 17 -15.27 -14.54 -14.51
CA GLY A 17 -14.09 -15.17 -13.90
C GLY A 17 -12.99 -15.61 -14.86
N ALA A 18 -13.11 -15.34 -16.15
CA ALA A 18 -12.18 -15.79 -17.19
C ALA A 18 -10.72 -15.32 -16.97
N GLU A 19 -10.52 -14.14 -16.37
CA GLU A 19 -9.16 -13.63 -16.06
C GLU A 19 -8.54 -14.37 -14.88
N VAL A 20 -9.34 -14.74 -13.89
CA VAL A 20 -8.88 -15.54 -12.73
C VAL A 20 -8.48 -16.92 -13.18
N ASP A 21 -9.25 -17.54 -14.09
CA ASP A 21 -8.93 -18.85 -14.64
C ASP A 21 -7.66 -18.83 -15.49
N LYS A 22 -7.42 -17.77 -16.26
CA LYS A 22 -6.16 -17.58 -16.99
C LYS A 22 -4.97 -17.50 -16.03
N LEU A 23 -5.05 -16.68 -15.00
CA LEU A 23 -4.02 -16.56 -13.96
C LEU A 23 -3.77 -17.89 -13.24
N LYS A 24 -4.84 -18.62 -12.92
CA LYS A 24 -4.75 -19.96 -12.30
C LYS A 24 -3.97 -20.92 -13.19
N ASN A 25 -4.28 -20.94 -14.49
CA ASN A 25 -3.61 -21.79 -15.45
C ASN A 25 -2.14 -21.43 -15.66
N GLU A 26 -1.80 -20.13 -15.69
CA GLU A 26 -0.42 -19.66 -15.76
C GLU A 26 0.39 -20.04 -14.52
N LEU A 27 -0.17 -19.82 -13.34
CA LEU A 27 0.46 -20.20 -12.09
C LEU A 27 0.61 -21.74 -11.96
N LYS A 28 -0.37 -22.51 -12.43
CA LYS A 28 -0.30 -23.98 -12.46
C LYS A 28 0.83 -24.46 -13.39
N LYS A 29 1.04 -23.80 -14.54
CA LYS A 29 2.16 -24.12 -15.45
C LYS A 29 3.53 -23.87 -14.81
N ILE A 30 3.65 -22.80 -14.00
CA ILE A 30 4.91 -22.44 -13.35
C ILE A 30 5.21 -23.33 -12.13
N THR A 31 4.19 -23.62 -11.33
CA THR A 31 4.37 -24.31 -10.03
C THR A 31 4.15 -25.83 -10.12
N GLY A 32 3.46 -26.32 -11.14
CA GLY A 32 3.07 -27.72 -11.27
C GLY A 32 2.04 -28.22 -10.25
N LYS A 33 1.45 -27.29 -9.45
CA LYS A 33 0.48 -27.60 -8.37
C LYS A 33 -0.86 -26.95 -8.63
N ASP A 34 -1.93 -27.53 -8.06
CA ASP A 34 -3.23 -26.87 -8.07
C ASP A 34 -3.24 -25.71 -7.10
N ILE A 35 -3.66 -24.54 -7.61
CA ILE A 35 -3.65 -23.27 -6.87
C ILE A 35 -5.08 -22.74 -6.76
N GLN A 36 -5.44 -22.28 -5.57
CA GLN A 36 -6.68 -21.56 -5.32
C GLN A 36 -6.37 -20.07 -5.19
N ILE A 37 -7.07 -19.23 -5.95
CA ILE A 37 -6.92 -17.78 -5.92
C ILE A 37 -8.10 -17.18 -5.16
N ASN A 38 -7.80 -16.47 -4.07
CA ASN A 38 -8.79 -15.72 -3.30
C ASN A 38 -8.57 -14.22 -3.53
N ILE A 39 -9.64 -13.51 -3.90
CA ILE A 39 -9.60 -12.07 -4.15
C ILE A 39 -10.21 -11.35 -2.94
N PHE A 40 -9.44 -10.45 -2.34
CA PHE A 40 -9.89 -9.60 -1.25
C PHE A 40 -9.96 -8.15 -1.69
N GLU A 41 -11.09 -7.49 -1.43
CA GLU A 41 -11.26 -6.07 -1.69
C GLU A 41 -10.68 -5.24 -0.54
N ILE A 42 -9.82 -4.28 -0.87
CA ILE A 42 -9.31 -3.29 0.09
C ILE A 42 -10.30 -2.13 0.15
N LYS A 43 -11.09 -2.05 1.23
CA LYS A 43 -12.13 -1.03 1.40
C LYS A 43 -11.58 0.40 1.51
N ARG A 44 -10.37 0.58 2.06
CA ARG A 44 -9.73 1.88 2.32
C ARG A 44 -8.31 1.88 1.78
N PRO A 45 -8.12 2.09 0.47
CA PRO A 45 -6.80 2.06 -0.15
C PRO A 45 -5.87 3.18 0.35
N GLU A 46 -6.44 4.27 0.88
CA GLU A 46 -5.68 5.40 1.40
C GLU A 46 -5.01 5.13 2.76
N ILE A 47 -5.33 4.00 3.42
CA ILE A 47 -4.71 3.56 4.68
C ILE A 47 -3.74 2.38 4.45
N ASP A 48 -3.68 1.86 3.24
CA ASP A 48 -2.77 0.79 2.87
C ASP A 48 -1.42 1.36 2.45
N ALA A 49 -0.35 0.99 3.19
CA ALA A 49 0.99 1.54 2.97
C ALA A 49 1.53 1.21 1.58
N LYS A 50 1.21 0.03 1.04
CA LYS A 50 1.66 -0.40 -0.29
C LYS A 50 1.03 0.43 -1.39
N LEU A 51 -0.28 0.62 -1.34
CA LEU A 51 -1.02 1.39 -2.34
C LEU A 51 -0.64 2.87 -2.33
N ILE A 52 -0.42 3.45 -1.13
CA ILE A 52 0.12 4.81 -0.98
C ILE A 52 1.51 4.91 -1.63
N GLY A 53 2.38 3.95 -1.33
CA GLY A 53 3.74 3.92 -1.88
C GLY A 53 3.76 3.82 -3.40
N ASP A 54 2.93 2.94 -3.96
CA ASP A 54 2.81 2.76 -5.42
C ASP A 54 2.22 4.00 -6.09
N SER A 55 1.25 4.68 -5.47
CA SER A 55 0.70 5.94 -5.96
C SER A 55 1.76 7.04 -6.00
N ILE A 56 2.56 7.19 -4.94
CA ILE A 56 3.69 8.14 -4.92
C ILE A 56 4.72 7.78 -5.98
N ALA A 57 5.09 6.51 -6.11
CA ALA A 57 6.05 6.04 -7.10
C ALA A 57 5.59 6.33 -8.54
N GLN A 58 4.30 6.17 -8.81
CA GLN A 58 3.68 6.49 -10.10
C GLN A 58 3.71 8.00 -10.39
N GLN A 59 3.41 8.84 -9.39
CA GLN A 59 3.49 10.30 -9.53
C GLN A 59 4.93 10.78 -9.77
N LEU A 60 5.93 10.17 -9.11
CA LEU A 60 7.34 10.46 -9.34
C LEU A 60 7.78 10.09 -10.78
N ARG A 61 7.28 8.97 -11.30
CA ARG A 61 7.47 8.57 -12.71
C ARG A 61 6.89 9.60 -13.69
N ALA A 62 5.74 10.16 -13.35
CA ALA A 62 5.09 11.23 -14.11
C ALA A 62 5.75 12.61 -13.92
N ARG A 63 6.92 12.67 -13.29
CA ARG A 63 7.69 13.92 -13.03
C ARG A 63 6.97 14.94 -12.15
N ILE A 64 6.02 14.50 -11.34
CA ILE A 64 5.38 15.36 -10.34
C ILE A 64 6.39 15.62 -9.21
N SER A 65 6.39 16.85 -8.67
CA SER A 65 7.25 17.20 -7.54
C SER A 65 7.03 16.24 -6.36
N HIS A 66 8.11 15.65 -5.85
CA HIS A 66 8.10 14.74 -4.71
C HIS A 66 7.42 15.34 -3.47
N ARG A 67 7.60 16.67 -3.25
CA ARG A 67 6.97 17.38 -2.13
C ARG A 67 5.46 17.41 -2.26
N ARG A 68 4.95 17.66 -3.46
CA ARG A 68 3.50 17.66 -3.74
C ARG A 68 2.93 16.26 -3.59
N ALA A 69 3.58 15.25 -4.17
CA ALA A 69 3.15 13.86 -4.09
C ALA A 69 3.07 13.36 -2.64
N MET A 70 4.11 13.61 -1.82
CA MET A 70 4.13 13.22 -0.41
C MET A 70 3.04 13.93 0.40
N LYS A 71 2.90 15.26 0.26
CA LYS A 71 1.87 16.04 0.98
C LYS A 71 0.46 15.59 0.62
N GLN A 72 0.19 15.34 -0.66
CA GLN A 72 -1.11 14.87 -1.12
C GLN A 72 -1.45 13.49 -0.54
N ALA A 73 -0.50 12.56 -0.55
CA ALA A 73 -0.68 11.23 0.01
C ALA A 73 -0.95 11.27 1.52
N ILE A 74 -0.20 12.10 2.25
CA ILE A 74 -0.37 12.30 3.69
C ILE A 74 -1.75 12.89 3.99
N ALA A 75 -2.15 13.95 3.29
CA ALA A 75 -3.46 14.58 3.49
C ALA A 75 -4.61 13.62 3.19
N SER A 76 -4.49 12.76 2.16
CA SER A 76 -5.49 11.74 1.85
C SER A 76 -5.62 10.69 2.96
N ALA A 77 -4.48 10.18 3.45
CA ALA A 77 -4.47 9.20 4.53
C ALA A 77 -5.05 9.75 5.84
N MET A 78 -4.70 10.98 6.21
CA MET A 78 -5.24 11.63 7.42
C MET A 78 -6.74 11.89 7.31
N ARG A 79 -7.24 12.26 6.12
CA ARG A 79 -8.68 12.48 5.87
C ARG A 79 -9.51 11.21 6.07
N VAL A 80 -8.96 10.05 5.72
CA VAL A 80 -9.65 8.74 5.85
C VAL A 80 -9.53 8.17 7.27
N GLY A 81 -8.75 8.82 8.14
CA GLY A 81 -8.69 8.49 9.57
C GLY A 81 -7.45 7.70 10.00
N ALA A 82 -6.34 7.77 9.26
CA ALA A 82 -5.05 7.30 9.77
C ALA A 82 -4.65 8.13 11.01
N LYS A 83 -4.18 7.48 12.07
CA LYS A 83 -3.72 8.18 13.29
C LYS A 83 -2.35 8.83 13.12
N GLY A 84 -1.63 8.44 12.11
CA GLY A 84 -0.37 9.05 11.71
C GLY A 84 0.24 8.36 10.52
N ILE A 85 1.01 9.13 9.77
CA ILE A 85 1.72 8.66 8.58
C ILE A 85 3.11 9.28 8.53
N LYS A 86 4.07 8.49 8.06
CA LYS A 86 5.43 8.93 7.75
C LYS A 86 5.80 8.41 6.37
N VAL A 87 6.23 9.31 5.51
CA VAL A 87 6.71 8.99 4.16
C VAL A 87 8.15 9.45 4.04
N LYS A 88 9.02 8.57 3.54
CA LYS A 88 10.42 8.89 3.23
C LYS A 88 10.71 8.54 1.78
N VAL A 89 11.22 9.49 1.05
CA VAL A 89 11.68 9.34 -0.33
C VAL A 89 13.19 9.52 -0.36
N SER A 90 13.90 8.62 -1.03
CA SER A 90 15.36 8.61 -1.11
C SER A 90 15.84 8.26 -2.51
N GLY A 91 16.90 8.94 -2.94
CA GLY A 91 17.49 8.79 -4.26
C GLY A 91 17.86 10.14 -4.89
N ARG A 92 18.02 10.17 -6.21
CA ARG A 92 18.28 11.39 -6.99
C ARG A 92 17.00 12.19 -7.20
N ILE A 93 16.56 12.83 -6.12
CA ILE A 93 15.28 13.57 -6.08
C ILE A 93 15.37 14.80 -7.01
N GLY A 94 14.42 14.89 -7.95
CA GLY A 94 14.38 15.98 -8.94
C GLY A 94 15.52 15.96 -9.97
N GLY A 95 16.25 14.84 -10.11
CA GLY A 95 17.36 14.69 -11.04
C GLY A 95 18.70 15.21 -10.51
N ALA A 96 18.81 15.55 -9.23
CA ALA A 96 20.05 15.98 -8.61
C ALA A 96 21.14 14.92 -8.76
N GLU A 97 22.41 15.32 -8.98
CA GLU A 97 23.54 14.40 -9.06
C GLU A 97 23.77 13.62 -7.76
N MET A 98 23.70 14.33 -6.64
CA MET A 98 23.83 13.69 -5.34
C MET A 98 22.50 13.18 -4.83
N ALA A 99 22.49 11.92 -4.42
CA ALA A 99 21.32 11.32 -3.79
C ALA A 99 21.07 11.94 -2.41
N ARG A 100 19.82 12.22 -2.10
CA ARG A 100 19.40 12.70 -0.80
C ARG A 100 18.12 12.00 -0.36
N SER A 101 17.77 12.14 0.91
CA SER A 101 16.51 11.63 1.42
C SER A 101 15.71 12.76 2.07
N GLU A 102 14.44 12.83 1.72
CA GLU A 102 13.47 13.74 2.33
C GLU A 102 12.37 12.93 2.98
N GLN A 103 11.89 13.40 4.14
CA GLN A 103 10.79 12.73 4.84
C GLN A 103 9.78 13.75 5.33
N TYR A 104 8.52 13.36 5.26
CA TYR A 104 7.41 14.09 5.87
C TYR A 104 6.67 13.16 6.82
N LYS A 105 6.20 13.72 7.92
CA LYS A 105 5.46 13.00 8.95
C LYS A 105 4.30 13.87 9.40
N GLU A 106 3.14 13.24 9.59
CA GLU A 106 1.97 13.87 10.17
C GLU A 106 1.31 12.90 11.15
N GLY A 107 0.82 13.43 12.26
CA GLY A 107 0.27 12.63 13.33
C GLY A 107 1.33 11.86 14.14
N ARG A 108 0.86 10.83 14.85
CA ARG A 108 1.69 10.00 15.72
C ARG A 108 2.14 8.74 15.00
N THR A 109 3.44 8.44 14.98
CA THR A 109 4.00 7.20 14.44
C THR A 109 4.92 6.56 15.47
N PRO A 110 4.38 5.82 16.45
CA PRO A 110 5.16 5.25 17.56
C PRO A 110 5.88 3.97 17.12
N LEU A 111 7.07 4.09 16.53
CA LEU A 111 7.84 2.94 16.01
C LEU A 111 8.39 2.02 17.11
N HIS A 112 8.53 2.52 18.34
CA HIS A 112 9.04 1.74 19.48
C HIS A 112 7.93 1.02 20.27
N THR A 113 6.66 1.28 19.98
CA THR A 113 5.53 0.69 20.70
C THR A 113 5.13 -0.62 20.04
N ILE A 114 5.38 -1.75 20.71
CA ILE A 114 5.11 -3.11 20.17
C ILE A 114 3.61 -3.33 19.88
N ARG A 115 2.72 -2.74 20.67
CA ARG A 115 1.27 -2.83 20.48
C ARG A 115 0.72 -1.95 19.36
N ALA A 116 1.54 -1.08 18.76
CA ALA A 116 1.11 -0.23 17.67
C ALA A 116 0.93 -1.05 16.38
N ASP A 117 -0.22 -0.85 15.72
CA ASP A 117 -0.48 -1.41 14.40
C ASP A 117 0.04 -0.44 13.33
N ILE A 118 1.23 -0.74 12.82
CA ILE A 118 1.90 0.07 11.81
C ILE A 118 2.04 -0.76 10.55
N ASP A 119 1.38 -0.31 9.51
CA ASP A 119 1.53 -0.86 8.17
C ASP A 119 2.76 -0.24 7.51
N TYR A 120 3.61 -1.06 6.92
CA TYR A 120 4.87 -0.63 6.33
C TYR A 120 5.03 -1.18 4.93
N ALA A 121 5.42 -0.32 3.99
CA ALA A 121 5.75 -0.73 2.63
C ALA A 121 6.96 -0.01 2.07
N ILE A 122 7.69 -0.74 1.21
CA ILE A 122 8.75 -0.21 0.37
C ILE A 122 8.29 -0.31 -1.08
N CYS A 123 8.41 0.81 -1.80
CA CYS A 123 8.10 0.89 -3.21
C CYS A 123 9.27 1.54 -3.95
N GLU A 124 9.47 1.15 -5.19
CA GLU A 124 10.51 1.72 -6.06
C GLU A 124 9.88 2.43 -7.25
N SER A 125 10.39 3.60 -7.55
CA SER A 125 10.04 4.34 -8.77
C SER A 125 11.24 4.36 -9.69
N LEU A 126 11.11 3.77 -10.87
CA LEU A 126 12.13 3.86 -11.90
C LEU A 126 11.94 5.18 -12.65
N THR A 127 12.92 6.07 -12.53
CA THR A 127 12.98 7.35 -13.26
C THR A 127 14.11 7.34 -14.26
N ILE A 128 14.15 8.33 -15.15
CA ILE A 128 15.25 8.49 -16.12
C ILE A 128 16.64 8.67 -15.47
N TYR A 129 16.67 9.16 -14.23
CA TYR A 129 17.91 9.38 -13.46
C TYR A 129 18.27 8.22 -12.53
N GLY A 130 17.51 7.12 -12.57
CA GLY A 130 17.69 5.94 -11.74
C GLY A 130 16.50 5.62 -10.86
N LYS A 131 16.69 4.69 -9.92
CA LYS A 131 15.66 4.27 -8.98
C LYS A 131 15.54 5.23 -7.80
N ILE A 132 14.32 5.58 -7.46
CA ILE A 132 13.97 6.32 -6.25
C ILE A 132 13.22 5.38 -5.32
N GLY A 133 13.69 5.22 -4.08
CA GLY A 133 13.04 4.41 -3.06
C GLY A 133 12.01 5.25 -2.28
N VAL A 134 10.83 4.70 -2.10
CA VAL A 134 9.74 5.27 -1.28
C VAL A 134 9.45 4.32 -0.13
N LYS A 135 9.54 4.82 1.10
CA LYS A 135 9.18 4.08 2.31
C LYS A 135 7.98 4.75 2.97
N VAL A 136 6.96 3.99 3.27
CA VAL A 136 5.73 4.48 3.87
C VAL A 136 5.45 3.72 5.16
N TRP A 137 5.11 4.43 6.22
CA TRP A 137 4.63 3.90 7.50
C TRP A 137 3.27 4.52 7.78
N VAL A 138 2.25 3.71 7.95
CA VAL A 138 0.89 4.16 8.29
C VAL A 138 0.52 3.59 9.65
N TYR A 139 0.28 4.45 10.61
CA TYR A 139 -0.18 4.08 11.94
C TYR A 139 -1.71 4.03 11.95
N LYS A 140 -2.25 2.82 12.09
CA LYS A 140 -3.70 2.56 12.12
C LYS A 140 -4.29 2.68 13.54
N GLY A 141 -3.49 2.33 14.55
CA GLY A 141 -3.91 2.37 15.94
C GLY A 141 -3.12 1.44 16.83
N GLU A 142 -3.60 1.22 18.04
CA GLU A 142 -3.03 0.26 18.98
C GLU A 142 -3.93 -0.98 19.03
N VAL A 143 -3.33 -2.15 19.01
CA VAL A 143 -4.01 -3.44 19.22
C VAL A 143 -3.92 -3.78 20.69
N VAL A 144 -5.05 -3.70 21.36
CA VAL A 144 -5.19 -4.08 22.78
C VAL A 144 -5.86 -5.45 22.83
N GLY A 145 -5.17 -6.47 23.34
CA GLY A 145 -5.68 -7.84 23.44
C GLY A 145 -4.67 -8.91 23.00
N LYS A 146 -5.04 -10.18 23.12
CA LYS A 146 -4.20 -11.30 22.65
C LYS A 146 -4.12 -11.27 21.13
N ARG A 147 -2.93 -11.01 20.57
CA ARG A 147 -2.69 -11.28 19.14
C ARG A 147 -2.82 -12.78 18.93
N SER A 148 -3.72 -13.20 18.07
CA SER A 148 -3.65 -14.55 17.53
C SER A 148 -2.37 -14.63 16.68
N LEU A 149 -1.43 -15.47 17.10
CA LEU A 149 -0.19 -15.78 16.34
C LEU A 149 -0.49 -16.69 15.12
N SER A 150 -1.76 -16.79 14.72
CA SER A 150 -2.07 -17.48 13.47
C SER A 150 -1.45 -16.71 12.31
N LEU A 151 -0.57 -17.37 11.59
CA LEU A 151 -0.07 -16.97 10.27
C LEU A 151 -1.25 -16.96 9.26
N ASN A 152 -2.29 -16.21 9.55
CA ASN A 152 -3.42 -16.01 8.68
C ASN A 152 -3.07 -14.97 7.62
N VAL A 153 -2.33 -15.42 6.63
CA VAL A 153 -2.35 -14.81 5.32
C VAL A 153 -3.80 -14.91 4.85
N GLY A 154 -4.59 -13.86 5.08
CA GLY A 154 -5.95 -13.74 4.57
C GLY A 154 -7.12 -13.82 5.56
N SER A 155 -6.91 -13.80 6.87
CA SER A 155 -8.01 -13.78 7.84
C SER A 155 -8.49 -12.36 8.15
N LYS A 156 -9.78 -12.16 7.90
CA LYS A 156 -10.52 -10.95 8.23
C LYS A 156 -10.45 -10.67 9.74
N ASN A 157 -9.82 -9.58 10.15
CA ASN A 157 -10.05 -9.00 11.46
C ASN A 157 -11.45 -8.35 11.46
N THR A 158 -12.47 -9.12 11.76
CA THR A 158 -13.78 -8.59 12.16
C THR A 158 -13.64 -8.09 13.59
N PHE A 159 -13.30 -6.83 13.76
CA PHE A 159 -13.54 -6.15 15.03
C PHE A 159 -15.05 -5.89 15.11
N LYS A 160 -15.76 -6.67 15.91
CA LYS A 160 -17.06 -6.24 16.46
C LYS A 160 -16.79 -5.14 17.48
N ALA A 161 -17.47 -4.02 17.29
CA ALA A 161 -17.60 -2.96 18.28
C ALA A 161 -18.38 -3.46 19.50
#